data_a7c8c04ff9d891b309e95c3a81da71ad
#
_entry.id   a7c8c04ff9d891b309e95c3a81da71ad
#
_cell.length_a   1.000
_cell.length_b   1.000
_cell.length_c   1.000
_cell.angle_alpha   90.00
_cell.angle_beta   90.00
_cell.angle_gamma   90.00
#
_symmetry.space_group_name_H-M   'P 1'
#
loop_
_entity.id
_entity.type
_entity.pdbx_description
1 polymer ?
#
loop_
_entity_poly.entity_id
_entity_poly.type
_entity_poly.pdbx_seq_one_letter_code
_entity_poly.pdbx_strand_id
1 'polypeptide(L)'
;MDEVRTLISEFWRTRYRPFGSREQVETWQQQHLTQHLDWVCRHSPYYRSFQGAPLSDFPIMNKQTMMENLSELNTKGLDAEQLMQQALKAEQSRNFAASKVGDVTVGLSSGTSGMRGLFLADKQETQLWAGNILARLLPNLWQKHRIALALRANSPLYKSVAKGPVTFFYADLTKPYQEWIKELDEFQPTLLVGSAQALQLCAQFSGQFGQPAIQPQRIISGAEVLTESDRHYISQRFDSELHEVYQCTEGFLACTDQHGQMRWNQDVVYIEKHWLNTERTHYSPIITDFRRKTQPIIRYQLDDIIENKQDNGVFEPIGAIAGRCGDRLTLNANHTPVTVLPDLIYRAITLSAKGRVDYRITQTGSQTIQIEADVHHHRVIHQALIKLFDQLRLDPVRFSYRPAPIWTPMNKQRRVVNICGS
;
A
#
# COMPACT_ATOMS: atom_id res chain seq x y z
N MET A 1 30.98 -0.78 -5.93
CA MET A 1 31.23 -0.80 -4.47
C MET A 1 30.35 0.19 -3.71
N ASP A 2 30.09 1.37 -4.25
CA ASP A 2 29.27 2.41 -3.57
C ASP A 2 27.80 2.02 -3.32
N GLU A 3 27.17 1.31 -4.26
CA GLU A 3 25.76 0.88 -4.11
C GLU A 3 25.54 -0.04 -2.89
N VAL A 4 26.44 -1.02 -2.70
CA VAL A 4 26.37 -1.95 -1.56
C VAL A 4 26.64 -1.22 -0.24
N ARG A 5 27.55 -0.26 -0.25
CA ARG A 5 27.83 0.60 0.91
C ARG A 5 26.61 1.43 1.30
N THR A 6 25.93 2.05 0.32
CA THR A 6 24.71 2.83 0.56
C THR A 6 23.63 1.97 1.19
N LEU A 7 23.36 0.77 0.63
CA LEU A 7 22.36 -0.17 1.18
C LEU A 7 22.71 -0.57 2.62
N ILE A 8 23.96 -1.01 2.85
CA ILE A 8 24.41 -1.46 4.18
C ILE A 8 24.35 -0.31 5.19
N SER A 9 24.86 0.86 4.83
CA SER A 9 24.82 2.05 5.70
C SER A 9 23.38 2.42 6.07
N GLU A 10 22.48 2.40 5.08
CA GLU A 10 21.08 2.69 5.33
C GLU A 10 20.41 1.63 6.19
N PHE A 11 20.72 0.34 5.95
CA PHE A 11 20.21 -0.76 6.77
C PHE A 11 20.59 -0.54 8.25
N TRP A 12 21.87 -0.33 8.55
CA TRP A 12 22.34 -0.13 9.92
C TRP A 12 21.75 1.13 10.54
N ARG A 13 21.70 2.21 9.78
CA ARG A 13 21.12 3.48 10.23
C ARG A 13 19.65 3.34 10.58
N THR A 14 18.85 2.65 9.76
CA THR A 14 17.44 2.42 10.01
C THR A 14 17.20 1.47 11.18
N ARG A 15 17.96 0.36 11.24
CA ARG A 15 17.79 -0.68 12.25
C ARG A 15 18.13 -0.22 13.67
N TYR A 16 19.14 0.61 13.80
CA TYR A 16 19.72 1.01 15.09
C TYR A 16 19.64 2.50 15.37
N ARG A 17 18.81 3.25 14.65
CA ARG A 17 18.60 4.67 14.94
C ARG A 17 17.90 4.82 16.28
N PRO A 18 18.56 5.46 17.27
CA PRO A 18 18.01 5.59 18.59
C PRO A 18 17.12 6.84 18.72
N PHE A 19 15.89 6.77 18.26
CA PHE A 19 14.91 7.76 18.70
C PHE A 19 14.35 7.34 20.05
N GLY A 20 14.63 8.12 21.09
CA GLY A 20 14.13 7.89 22.45
C GLY A 20 12.79 8.53 22.74
N SER A 21 12.36 9.51 21.91
CA SER A 21 11.10 10.22 22.11
C SER A 21 10.52 10.72 20.77
N ARG A 22 9.25 11.07 20.79
CA ARG A 22 8.56 11.70 19.64
C ARG A 22 9.16 13.05 19.29
N GLU A 23 9.55 13.85 20.27
CA GLU A 23 10.20 15.15 20.08
C GLU A 23 11.51 15.03 19.28
N GLN A 24 12.28 13.96 19.52
CA GLN A 24 13.49 13.69 18.72
C GLN A 24 13.15 13.37 17.25
N VAL A 25 12.04 12.66 17.01
CA VAL A 25 11.56 12.41 15.65
C VAL A 25 11.13 13.72 14.98
N GLU A 26 10.38 14.56 15.66
CA GLU A 26 9.92 15.85 15.15
C GLU A 26 11.10 16.78 14.81
N THR A 27 12.10 16.84 15.70
CA THR A 27 13.34 17.60 15.43
C THR A 27 14.08 17.06 14.21
N TRP A 28 14.21 15.73 14.11
CA TRP A 28 14.78 15.07 12.95
C TRP A 28 14.03 15.39 11.66
N GLN A 29 12.70 15.31 11.70
CA GLN A 29 11.85 15.63 10.55
C GLN A 29 12.02 17.06 10.11
N GLN A 30 11.99 18.02 11.04
CA GLN A 30 12.14 19.43 10.72
C GLN A 30 13.47 19.74 10.01
N GLN A 31 14.56 19.16 10.48
CA GLN A 31 15.87 19.32 9.87
C GLN A 31 15.93 18.73 8.46
N HIS A 32 15.43 17.50 8.27
CA HIS A 32 15.46 16.80 6.98
C HIS A 32 14.50 17.43 5.98
N LEU A 33 13.34 17.88 6.44
CA LEU A 33 12.36 18.58 5.63
C LEU A 33 12.97 19.87 5.04
N THR A 34 13.57 20.73 5.88
CA THR A 34 14.21 21.96 5.43
C THR A 34 15.30 21.67 4.39
N GLN A 35 16.18 20.70 4.67
CA GLN A 35 17.25 20.31 3.73
C GLN A 35 16.69 19.75 2.42
N HIS A 36 15.64 18.94 2.49
CA HIS A 36 15.01 18.33 1.31
C HIS A 36 14.34 19.39 0.44
N LEU A 37 13.55 20.28 1.02
CA LEU A 37 12.86 21.34 0.28
C LEU A 37 13.86 22.27 -0.40
N ASP A 38 14.90 22.69 0.31
CA ASP A 38 15.96 23.53 -0.23
C ASP A 38 16.69 22.85 -1.41
N TRP A 39 16.98 21.54 -1.29
CA TRP A 39 17.59 20.79 -2.36
C TRP A 39 16.65 20.66 -3.57
N VAL A 40 15.37 20.33 -3.37
CA VAL A 40 14.39 20.14 -4.44
C VAL A 40 14.15 21.44 -5.20
N CYS A 41 14.00 22.57 -4.51
CA CYS A 41 13.79 23.87 -5.16
C CYS A 41 14.97 24.27 -6.07
N ARG A 42 16.20 23.82 -5.75
CA ARG A 42 17.37 24.05 -6.61
C ARG A 42 17.43 23.14 -7.83
N HIS A 43 16.81 21.96 -7.80
CA HIS A 43 16.99 20.93 -8.83
C HIS A 43 15.73 20.65 -9.67
N SER A 44 14.54 20.94 -9.14
CA SER A 44 13.27 20.77 -9.86
C SER A 44 12.78 22.11 -10.40
N PRO A 45 12.62 22.29 -11.73
CA PRO A 45 12.04 23.49 -12.32
C PRO A 45 10.66 23.83 -11.72
N TYR A 46 9.83 22.83 -11.48
CA TYR A 46 8.47 22.99 -10.93
C TYR A 46 8.47 23.67 -9.54
N TYR A 47 9.42 23.29 -8.68
CA TYR A 47 9.47 23.81 -7.30
C TYR A 47 10.39 25.02 -7.11
N ARG A 48 11.01 25.53 -8.17
CA ARG A 48 12.01 26.63 -8.06
C ARG A 48 11.46 27.91 -7.43
N SER A 49 10.18 28.25 -7.69
CA SER A 49 9.53 29.44 -7.15
C SER A 49 9.29 29.37 -5.62
N PHE A 50 9.39 28.19 -5.03
CA PHE A 50 9.19 27.97 -3.58
C PHE A 50 10.49 28.01 -2.77
N GLN A 51 11.61 28.43 -3.36
CA GLN A 51 12.89 28.51 -2.65
C GLN A 51 12.79 29.37 -1.37
N GLY A 52 13.08 28.75 -0.22
CA GLY A 52 13.00 29.41 1.10
C GLY A 52 11.60 29.49 1.70
N ALA A 53 10.57 29.04 1.00
CA ALA A 53 9.21 29.00 1.52
C ALA A 53 9.02 27.85 2.54
N PRO A 54 8.14 28.01 3.55
CA PRO A 54 7.77 26.91 4.44
C PRO A 54 6.96 25.85 3.68
N LEU A 55 6.91 24.62 4.20
CA LEU A 55 6.18 23.52 3.57
C LEU A 55 4.71 23.86 3.29
N SER A 56 4.06 24.63 4.18
CA SER A 56 2.65 25.02 4.04
C SER A 56 2.34 25.75 2.73
N ASP A 57 3.31 26.43 2.14
CA ASP A 57 3.15 27.22 0.93
C ASP A 57 3.28 26.37 -0.35
N PHE A 58 3.84 25.18 -0.23
CA PHE A 58 3.90 24.24 -1.35
C PHE A 58 2.50 23.70 -1.67
N PRO A 59 2.14 23.53 -2.96
CA PRO A 59 0.83 23.02 -3.35
C PRO A 59 0.62 21.59 -2.87
N ILE A 60 -0.63 21.29 -2.52
CA ILE A 60 -1.03 19.89 -2.33
C ILE A 60 -1.07 19.22 -3.70
N MET A 61 -0.28 18.16 -3.86
CA MET A 61 -0.17 17.39 -5.07
C MET A 61 -1.12 16.20 -5.03
N ASN A 62 -1.64 15.81 -6.19
CA ASN A 62 -2.31 14.54 -6.42
C ASN A 62 -1.72 13.85 -7.65
N LYS A 63 -2.20 12.66 -7.97
CA LYS A 63 -1.69 11.88 -9.10
C LYS A 63 -1.83 12.64 -10.44
N GLN A 64 -2.95 13.29 -10.67
CA GLN A 64 -3.22 14.01 -11.90
C GLN A 64 -2.23 15.17 -12.06
N THR A 65 -2.17 16.06 -11.06
CA THR A 65 -1.27 17.22 -11.08
C THR A 65 0.20 16.81 -11.21
N MET A 66 0.59 15.72 -10.53
CA MET A 66 1.96 15.19 -10.64
C MET A 66 2.26 14.70 -12.05
N MET A 67 1.35 13.97 -12.68
CA MET A 67 1.57 13.44 -14.04
C MET A 67 1.57 14.54 -15.10
N GLU A 68 0.70 15.55 -14.97
CA GLU A 68 0.64 16.71 -15.87
C GLU A 68 1.93 17.55 -15.83
N ASN A 69 2.63 17.56 -14.70
CA ASN A 69 3.83 18.37 -14.49
C ASN A 69 5.13 17.54 -14.40
N LEU A 70 5.10 16.23 -14.68
CA LEU A 70 6.19 15.32 -14.37
C LEU A 70 7.52 15.70 -15.07
N SER A 71 7.47 16.24 -16.28
CA SER A 71 8.68 16.67 -17.01
C SER A 71 9.42 17.81 -16.29
N GLU A 72 8.70 18.75 -15.68
CA GLU A 72 9.28 19.85 -14.91
C GLU A 72 9.53 19.50 -13.43
N LEU A 73 8.73 18.54 -12.90
CA LEU A 73 8.80 18.12 -11.51
C LEU A 73 10.04 17.27 -11.24
N ASN A 74 10.39 16.34 -12.16
CA ASN A 74 11.54 15.48 -11.95
C ASN A 74 12.86 16.26 -12.05
N THR A 75 13.83 15.86 -11.23
CA THR A 75 15.13 16.56 -11.12
C THR A 75 16.17 16.09 -12.13
N LYS A 76 15.83 15.16 -13.02
CA LYS A 76 16.73 14.57 -14.03
C LYS A 76 16.47 15.14 -15.44
N GLY A 77 15.47 16.04 -15.61
CA GLY A 77 15.11 16.62 -16.89
C GLY A 77 14.57 15.59 -17.89
N LEU A 78 13.89 14.56 -17.40
CA LEU A 78 13.34 13.49 -18.24
C LEU A 78 11.94 13.86 -18.72
N ASP A 79 11.66 13.53 -19.98
CA ASP A 79 10.36 13.75 -20.58
C ASP A 79 9.32 12.72 -20.14
N ALA A 80 8.14 13.18 -19.70
CA ALA A 80 7.09 12.33 -19.14
C ALA A 80 6.51 11.34 -20.16
N GLU A 81 6.41 11.73 -21.43
CA GLU A 81 5.88 10.86 -22.48
C GLU A 81 6.86 9.73 -22.79
N GLN A 82 8.14 10.05 -22.90
CA GLN A 82 9.20 9.05 -23.09
C GLN A 82 9.25 8.05 -21.92
N LEU A 83 9.12 8.53 -20.69
CA LEU A 83 9.07 7.69 -19.49
C LEU A 83 7.85 6.75 -19.52
N MET A 84 6.68 7.27 -19.92
CA MET A 84 5.46 6.46 -20.02
C MET A 84 5.59 5.37 -21.08
N GLN A 85 6.11 5.69 -22.25
CA GLN A 85 6.35 4.72 -23.31
C GLN A 85 7.31 3.61 -22.87
N GLN A 86 8.39 3.96 -22.16
CA GLN A 86 9.37 2.99 -21.66
C GLN A 86 8.75 2.06 -20.61
N ALA A 87 7.95 2.60 -19.70
CA ALA A 87 7.27 1.83 -18.68
C ALA A 87 6.23 0.86 -19.27
N LEU A 88 5.44 1.31 -20.25
CA LEU A 88 4.48 0.47 -20.95
C LEU A 88 5.15 -0.68 -21.75
N LYS A 89 6.27 -0.40 -22.44
CA LYS A 89 7.06 -1.43 -23.13
C LYS A 89 7.56 -2.50 -22.16
N ALA A 90 8.07 -2.09 -21.00
CA ALA A 90 8.56 -3.02 -19.98
C ALA A 90 7.45 -3.89 -19.39
N GLU A 91 6.26 -3.33 -19.21
CA GLU A 91 5.09 -4.09 -18.75
C GLU A 91 4.63 -5.10 -19.80
N GLN A 92 4.49 -4.70 -21.07
CA GLN A 92 4.08 -5.58 -22.18
C GLN A 92 5.05 -6.74 -22.39
N SER A 93 6.35 -6.45 -22.36
CA SER A 93 7.38 -7.47 -22.53
C SER A 93 7.67 -8.27 -21.27
N ARG A 94 7.09 -7.87 -20.11
CA ARG A 94 7.41 -8.38 -18.75
C ARG A 94 8.90 -8.34 -18.41
N ASN A 95 9.66 -7.55 -19.16
CA ASN A 95 11.07 -7.30 -18.89
C ASN A 95 11.27 -6.04 -18.05
N PHE A 96 10.91 -6.14 -16.79
CA PHE A 96 11.05 -5.03 -15.84
C PHE A 96 12.51 -4.61 -15.60
N ALA A 97 13.49 -5.45 -15.90
CA ALA A 97 14.90 -5.08 -15.81
C ALA A 97 15.29 -4.02 -16.85
N ALA A 98 14.60 -3.99 -18.00
CA ALA A 98 14.80 -3.02 -19.06
C ALA A 98 14.00 -1.71 -18.83
N SER A 99 13.21 -1.62 -17.74
CA SER A 99 12.42 -0.42 -17.41
C SER A 99 13.29 0.68 -16.81
N LYS A 100 14.20 1.22 -17.64
CA LYS A 100 15.16 2.27 -17.26
C LYS A 100 15.31 3.30 -18.36
N VAL A 101 15.51 4.56 -17.94
CA VAL A 101 15.97 5.65 -18.78
C VAL A 101 17.24 6.20 -18.14
N GLY A 102 18.40 5.98 -18.77
CA GLY A 102 19.70 6.24 -18.16
C GLY A 102 19.90 5.40 -16.87
N ASP A 103 20.16 6.06 -15.77
CA ASP A 103 20.30 5.46 -14.43
C ASP A 103 18.99 5.40 -13.62
N VAL A 104 17.89 5.95 -14.16
CA VAL A 104 16.59 6.02 -13.50
C VAL A 104 15.74 4.81 -13.84
N THR A 105 15.31 4.10 -12.83
CA THR A 105 14.29 3.05 -12.92
C THR A 105 12.92 3.68 -13.04
N VAL A 106 12.13 3.20 -14.00
CA VAL A 106 10.77 3.68 -14.27
C VAL A 106 9.79 2.54 -14.00
N GLY A 107 8.71 2.84 -13.30
CA GLY A 107 7.64 1.88 -13.02
C GLY A 107 6.26 2.49 -13.17
N LEU A 108 5.23 1.63 -13.30
CA LEU A 108 3.85 2.04 -13.40
C LEU A 108 3.08 1.74 -12.12
N SER A 109 2.19 2.63 -11.72
CA SER A 109 1.20 2.35 -10.69
C SER A 109 0.13 1.38 -11.22
N SER A 110 -0.58 0.70 -10.31
CA SER A 110 -1.61 -0.31 -10.67
C SER A 110 -2.83 0.27 -11.41
N GLY A 111 -2.97 1.60 -11.50
CA GLY A 111 -4.03 2.25 -12.29
C GLY A 111 -5.47 2.03 -11.79
N THR A 112 -5.66 1.61 -10.55
CA THR A 112 -7.00 1.29 -9.98
C THR A 112 -7.96 2.48 -9.90
N SER A 113 -7.47 3.71 -10.05
CA SER A 113 -8.25 4.95 -10.10
C SER A 113 -8.48 5.47 -11.52
N GLY A 114 -8.31 4.63 -12.55
CA GLY A 114 -8.49 5.02 -13.97
C GLY A 114 -7.25 5.66 -14.60
N MET A 115 -6.43 6.40 -13.85
CA MET A 115 -5.20 7.01 -14.33
C MET A 115 -3.99 6.24 -13.80
N ARG A 116 -3.05 5.92 -14.68
CA ARG A 116 -1.77 5.28 -14.32
C ARG A 116 -0.71 6.35 -14.02
N GLY A 117 -0.08 6.23 -12.87
CA GLY A 117 1.04 7.10 -12.49
C GLY A 117 2.38 6.45 -12.80
N LEU A 118 3.40 7.28 -12.98
CA LEU A 118 4.80 6.87 -13.09
C LEU A 118 5.48 6.94 -11.72
N PHE A 119 6.42 6.05 -11.54
CA PHE A 119 7.35 5.99 -10.41
C PHE A 119 8.76 6.04 -10.96
N LEU A 120 9.55 6.99 -10.47
CA LEU A 120 10.95 7.19 -10.85
C LEU A 120 11.85 7.03 -9.64
N ALA A 121 12.93 6.28 -9.77
CA ALA A 121 13.97 6.19 -8.75
C ALA A 121 15.33 5.99 -9.39
N ASP A 122 16.32 6.77 -9.00
CA ASP A 122 17.68 6.51 -9.40
C ASP A 122 18.31 5.36 -8.59
N LYS A 123 19.55 5.02 -8.92
CA LYS A 123 20.25 3.91 -8.25
C LYS A 123 20.45 4.15 -6.75
N GLN A 124 20.71 5.39 -6.35
CA GLN A 124 20.93 5.72 -4.93
C GLN A 124 19.63 5.58 -4.15
N GLU A 125 18.53 6.13 -4.65
CA GLU A 125 17.19 5.99 -4.05
C GLU A 125 16.78 4.53 -3.93
N THR A 126 17.06 3.73 -4.95
CA THR A 126 16.82 2.28 -4.95
C THR A 126 17.55 1.57 -3.81
N GLN A 127 18.84 1.90 -3.57
CA GLN A 127 19.61 1.30 -2.48
C GLN A 127 19.16 1.79 -1.10
N LEU A 128 18.81 3.06 -0.96
CA LEU A 128 18.24 3.61 0.28
C LEU A 128 16.92 2.93 0.63
N TRP A 129 16.03 2.78 -0.37
CA TRP A 129 14.77 2.04 -0.18
C TRP A 129 15.02 0.58 0.23
N ALA A 130 15.93 -0.11 -0.46
CA ALA A 130 16.25 -1.50 -0.16
C ALA A 130 16.82 -1.67 1.25
N GLY A 131 17.77 -0.82 1.66
CA GLY A 131 18.33 -0.83 3.01
C GLY A 131 17.27 -0.58 4.08
N ASN A 132 16.37 0.37 3.85
CA ASN A 132 15.29 0.71 4.76
C ASN A 132 14.29 -0.43 4.95
N ILE A 133 13.81 -1.03 3.83
CA ILE A 133 12.82 -2.11 3.90
C ILE A 133 13.40 -3.37 4.55
N LEU A 134 14.63 -3.75 4.19
CA LEU A 134 15.30 -4.89 4.81
C LEU A 134 15.52 -4.69 6.31
N ALA A 135 15.91 -3.47 6.73
CA ALA A 135 16.12 -3.16 8.13
C ALA A 135 14.85 -3.35 8.97
N ARG A 136 13.69 -3.09 8.41
CA ARG A 136 12.40 -3.20 9.10
C ARG A 136 11.79 -4.59 9.02
N LEU A 137 11.95 -5.27 7.90
CA LEU A 137 11.24 -6.52 7.64
C LEU A 137 12.03 -7.78 8.01
N LEU A 138 13.37 -7.76 7.94
CA LEU A 138 14.16 -8.93 8.31
C LEU A 138 14.17 -9.13 9.84
N PRO A 139 13.88 -10.35 10.33
CA PRO A 139 13.89 -10.63 11.77
C PRO A 139 15.30 -10.50 12.34
N ASN A 140 16.31 -11.00 11.64
CA ASN A 140 17.73 -10.86 12.00
C ASN A 140 18.61 -10.92 10.75
N LEU A 141 19.92 -10.62 10.89
CA LEU A 141 20.88 -10.60 9.79
C LEU A 141 21.78 -11.83 9.71
N TRP A 142 21.77 -12.66 10.75
CA TRP A 142 22.74 -13.75 10.91
C TRP A 142 22.28 -15.05 10.28
N GLN A 143 21.03 -15.09 9.81
CA GLN A 143 20.42 -16.25 9.16
C GLN A 143 20.31 -16.04 7.65
N LYS A 144 20.31 -17.15 6.91
CA LYS A 144 19.93 -17.12 5.50
C LYS A 144 18.44 -16.90 5.39
N HIS A 145 18.04 -15.94 4.56
CA HIS A 145 16.65 -15.63 4.31
C HIS A 145 16.23 -16.03 2.89
N ARG A 146 15.20 -16.84 2.80
CA ARG A 146 14.49 -17.15 1.56
C ARG A 146 13.22 -16.33 1.55
N ILE A 147 13.18 -15.28 0.73
CA ILE A 147 12.06 -14.35 0.66
C ILE A 147 11.24 -14.66 -0.57
N ALA A 148 9.98 -15.04 -0.38
CA ALA A 148 9.03 -15.20 -1.47
C ALA A 148 8.15 -13.96 -1.59
N LEU A 149 7.97 -13.47 -2.82
CA LEU A 149 7.15 -12.32 -3.16
C LEU A 149 5.96 -12.79 -4.01
N ALA A 150 4.77 -12.83 -3.42
CA ALA A 150 3.51 -13.14 -4.09
C ALA A 150 2.73 -11.83 -4.35
N LEU A 151 3.26 -11.00 -5.26
CA LEU A 151 2.75 -9.68 -5.62
C LEU A 151 2.45 -9.60 -7.11
N ARG A 152 1.54 -8.71 -7.52
CA ARG A 152 1.12 -8.56 -8.94
C ARG A 152 2.20 -8.04 -9.85
N ALA A 153 3.06 -7.18 -9.35
CA ALA A 153 4.14 -6.58 -10.12
C ALA A 153 5.49 -7.03 -9.58
N ASN A 154 6.30 -7.57 -10.47
CA ASN A 154 7.72 -7.72 -10.21
C ASN A 154 8.41 -6.37 -10.38
N SER A 155 9.43 -6.10 -9.58
CA SER A 155 10.22 -4.89 -9.70
C SER A 155 11.71 -5.23 -9.72
N PRO A 156 12.52 -4.52 -10.56
CA PRO A 156 13.97 -4.60 -10.47
C PRO A 156 14.50 -4.29 -9.07
N LEU A 157 13.75 -3.54 -8.27
CA LEU A 157 14.07 -3.23 -6.88
C LEU A 157 14.26 -4.48 -6.04
N TYR A 158 13.44 -5.53 -6.23
CA TYR A 158 13.56 -6.77 -5.47
C TYR A 158 14.83 -7.56 -5.81
N LYS A 159 15.29 -7.49 -7.07
CA LYS A 159 16.54 -8.12 -7.48
C LYS A 159 17.78 -7.40 -6.93
N SER A 160 17.68 -6.12 -6.62
CA SER A 160 18.81 -5.34 -6.08
C SER A 160 19.22 -5.78 -4.66
N VAL A 161 18.29 -6.41 -3.93
CA VAL A 161 18.49 -6.92 -2.56
C VAL A 161 18.87 -8.40 -2.52
N ALA A 162 18.85 -9.12 -3.66
CA ALA A 162 19.27 -10.52 -3.76
C ALA A 162 20.79 -10.64 -3.71
N LYS A 163 21.39 -10.32 -2.56
CA LYS A 163 22.85 -10.42 -2.35
C LYS A 163 23.16 -11.05 -0.99
N GLY A 164 24.23 -11.83 -0.92
CA GLY A 164 24.69 -12.45 0.31
C GLY A 164 23.73 -13.51 0.86
N PRO A 165 23.29 -13.41 2.12
CA PRO A 165 22.44 -14.44 2.75
C PRO A 165 20.96 -14.38 2.32
N VAL A 166 20.57 -13.48 1.40
CA VAL A 166 19.19 -13.28 0.98
C VAL A 166 18.98 -13.83 -0.42
N THR A 167 18.04 -14.77 -0.54
CA THR A 167 17.56 -15.28 -1.84
C THR A 167 16.10 -14.89 -2.04
N PHE A 168 15.72 -14.65 -3.31
CA PHE A 168 14.36 -14.26 -3.65
C PHE A 168 13.70 -15.24 -4.61
N PHE A 169 12.44 -15.50 -4.36
CA PHE A 169 11.50 -16.15 -5.27
C PHE A 169 10.37 -15.16 -5.59
N TYR A 170 9.99 -15.05 -6.83
CA TYR A 170 8.84 -14.28 -7.26
C TYR A 170 7.75 -15.21 -7.77
N ALA A 171 6.64 -15.29 -7.06
CA ALA A 171 5.46 -16.00 -7.51
C ALA A 171 4.77 -15.20 -8.61
N ASP A 172 4.74 -15.71 -9.82
CA ASP A 172 4.07 -15.08 -10.96
C ASP A 172 2.56 -15.31 -10.88
N LEU A 173 1.84 -14.35 -10.30
CA LEU A 173 0.39 -14.40 -10.12
C LEU A 173 -0.40 -14.39 -11.44
N THR A 174 0.25 -14.26 -12.61
CA THR A 174 -0.40 -14.42 -13.92
C THR A 174 -0.57 -15.89 -14.31
N LYS A 175 0.23 -16.77 -13.73
CA LYS A 175 0.10 -18.21 -13.90
C LYS A 175 -1.10 -18.76 -13.10
N PRO A 176 -1.63 -19.94 -13.45
CA PRO A 176 -2.55 -20.69 -12.59
C PRO A 176 -1.97 -20.84 -11.17
N TYR A 177 -2.79 -20.63 -10.14
CA TYR A 177 -2.29 -20.66 -8.77
C TYR A 177 -1.64 -21.99 -8.37
N GLN A 178 -2.05 -23.09 -8.97
CA GLN A 178 -1.48 -24.42 -8.73
C GLN A 178 0.02 -24.49 -9.09
N GLU A 179 0.42 -23.79 -10.16
CA GLU A 179 1.81 -23.78 -10.61
C GLU A 179 2.71 -22.98 -9.67
N TRP A 180 2.35 -21.72 -9.41
CA TRP A 180 3.21 -20.86 -8.57
C TRP A 180 3.17 -21.26 -7.09
N ILE A 181 2.09 -21.89 -6.58
CA ILE A 181 2.08 -22.45 -5.22
C ILE A 181 3.00 -23.67 -5.13
N LYS A 182 3.01 -24.54 -6.15
CA LYS A 182 3.95 -25.65 -6.20
C LYS A 182 5.40 -25.16 -6.18
N GLU A 183 5.73 -24.17 -7.02
CA GLU A 183 7.06 -23.55 -7.05
C GLU A 183 7.41 -22.89 -5.69
N LEU A 184 6.43 -22.25 -5.02
CA LEU A 184 6.58 -21.67 -3.70
C LEU A 184 6.85 -22.74 -2.63
N ASP A 185 6.10 -23.85 -2.67
CA ASP A 185 6.29 -24.98 -1.75
C ASP A 185 7.68 -25.65 -1.95
N GLU A 186 8.17 -25.73 -3.19
CA GLU A 186 9.55 -26.17 -3.48
C GLU A 186 10.60 -25.21 -2.93
N PHE A 187 10.34 -23.90 -3.00
CA PHE A 187 11.26 -22.84 -2.52
C PHE A 187 11.35 -22.82 -0.99
N GLN A 188 10.32 -23.22 -0.24
CA GLN A 188 10.28 -23.20 1.23
C GLN A 188 10.71 -21.85 1.85
N PRO A 189 9.97 -20.76 1.66
CA PRO A 189 10.37 -19.42 2.11
C PRO A 189 10.45 -19.32 3.63
N THR A 190 11.43 -18.57 4.14
CA THR A 190 11.48 -18.13 5.54
C THR A 190 10.67 -16.85 5.77
N LEU A 191 10.53 -16.00 4.74
CA LEU A 191 9.66 -14.84 4.72
C LEU A 191 8.72 -14.94 3.52
N LEU A 192 7.42 -14.81 3.78
CA LEU A 192 6.39 -14.77 2.76
C LEU A 192 5.79 -13.36 2.71
N VAL A 193 5.96 -12.66 1.59
CA VAL A 193 5.42 -11.33 1.35
C VAL A 193 4.37 -11.42 0.25
N GLY A 194 3.16 -10.93 0.48
CA GLY A 194 2.11 -11.02 -0.53
C GLY A 194 0.97 -10.04 -0.34
N SER A 195 0.12 -9.94 -1.36
CA SER A 195 -1.19 -9.32 -1.18
C SER A 195 -2.09 -10.22 -0.31
N ALA A 196 -3.08 -9.63 0.36
CA ALA A 196 -4.01 -10.40 1.20
C ALA A 196 -4.60 -11.61 0.45
N GLN A 197 -5.00 -11.41 -0.82
CA GLN A 197 -5.51 -12.49 -1.68
C GLN A 197 -4.48 -13.59 -1.96
N ALA A 198 -3.25 -13.21 -2.31
CA ALA A 198 -2.19 -14.20 -2.59
C ALA A 198 -1.84 -15.00 -1.34
N LEU A 199 -1.75 -14.35 -0.17
CA LEU A 199 -1.51 -15.02 1.11
C LEU A 199 -2.64 -15.99 1.49
N GLN A 200 -3.89 -15.65 1.18
CA GLN A 200 -5.02 -16.56 1.36
C GLN A 200 -4.91 -17.82 0.48
N LEU A 201 -4.52 -17.66 -0.80
CA LEU A 201 -4.29 -18.80 -1.69
C LEU A 201 -3.15 -19.68 -1.17
N CYS A 202 -2.05 -19.07 -0.70
CA CYS A 202 -0.97 -19.83 -0.05
C CYS A 202 -1.50 -20.60 1.18
N ALA A 203 -2.25 -19.93 2.05
CA ALA A 203 -2.81 -20.56 3.25
C ALA A 203 -3.77 -21.69 2.93
N GLN A 204 -4.54 -21.59 1.83
CA GLN A 204 -5.50 -22.59 1.42
C GLN A 204 -4.85 -23.79 0.73
N PHE A 205 -3.86 -23.58 -0.12
CA PHE A 205 -3.40 -24.59 -1.07
C PHE A 205 -1.97 -25.08 -0.87
N SER A 206 -1.14 -24.43 -0.03
CA SER A 206 0.22 -24.89 0.25
C SER A 206 0.21 -26.31 0.82
N GLY A 207 1.07 -27.17 0.28
CA GLY A 207 1.17 -28.58 0.62
C GLY A 207 0.22 -29.52 -0.14
N GLN A 208 -0.63 -28.99 -1.06
CA GLN A 208 -1.60 -29.80 -1.78
C GLN A 208 -1.11 -30.31 -3.15
N PHE A 209 0.04 -29.84 -3.63
CA PHE A 209 0.55 -30.16 -4.96
C PHE A 209 1.81 -31.04 -4.95
N GLY A 210 1.89 -31.96 -3.98
CA GLY A 210 2.96 -32.98 -3.91
C GLY A 210 4.26 -32.48 -3.29
N GLN A 211 4.27 -31.28 -2.71
CA GLN A 211 5.37 -30.72 -1.93
C GLN A 211 4.94 -30.48 -0.48
N PRO A 212 5.86 -30.48 0.49
CA PRO A 212 5.54 -30.10 1.86
C PRO A 212 5.00 -28.66 1.94
N ALA A 213 4.01 -28.42 2.81
CA ALA A 213 3.51 -27.08 3.06
C ALA A 213 4.61 -26.14 3.57
N ILE A 214 4.58 -24.89 3.15
CA ILE A 214 5.53 -23.86 3.64
C ILE A 214 5.27 -23.56 5.13
N GLN A 215 6.35 -23.21 5.82
CA GLN A 215 6.32 -22.76 7.21
C GLN A 215 7.17 -21.49 7.35
N PRO A 216 6.67 -20.34 6.89
CA PRO A 216 7.41 -19.09 6.96
C PRO A 216 7.52 -18.62 8.41
N GLN A 217 8.72 -18.15 8.80
CA GLN A 217 8.95 -17.54 10.11
C GLN A 217 8.27 -16.18 10.27
N ARG A 218 8.01 -15.51 9.15
CA ARG A 218 7.31 -14.21 9.11
C ARG A 218 6.49 -14.09 7.84
N ILE A 219 5.27 -13.59 8.01
CA ILE A 219 4.35 -13.28 6.92
C ILE A 219 4.15 -11.77 6.87
N ILE A 220 4.18 -11.19 5.68
CA ILE A 220 4.05 -9.76 5.48
C ILE A 220 2.97 -9.50 4.43
N SER A 221 1.88 -8.86 4.83
CA SER A 221 0.81 -8.43 3.94
C SER A 221 1.04 -7.01 3.45
N GLY A 222 0.79 -6.75 2.18
CA GLY A 222 0.85 -5.42 1.60
C GLY A 222 0.03 -5.31 0.33
N ALA A 223 -0.01 -4.09 -0.23
CA ALA A 223 -0.70 -3.76 -1.48
C ALA A 223 -2.24 -3.85 -1.48
N GLU A 224 -2.84 -4.49 -0.50
CA GLU A 224 -4.31 -4.61 -0.33
C GLU A 224 -4.68 -4.45 1.14
N VAL A 225 -5.95 -4.08 1.38
CA VAL A 225 -6.51 -4.06 2.74
C VAL A 225 -6.58 -5.50 3.26
N LEU A 226 -6.01 -5.73 4.42
CA LEU A 226 -6.11 -6.98 5.15
C LEU A 226 -7.25 -6.89 6.17
N THR A 227 -8.30 -7.70 5.99
CA THR A 227 -9.40 -7.76 6.96
C THR A 227 -9.00 -8.60 8.17
N GLU A 228 -9.64 -8.38 9.33
CA GLU A 228 -9.39 -9.18 10.52
C GLU A 228 -9.69 -10.68 10.32
N SER A 229 -10.70 -11.02 9.52
CA SER A 229 -10.99 -12.42 9.17
C SER A 229 -9.88 -13.06 8.33
N ASP A 230 -9.32 -12.29 7.38
CA ASP A 230 -8.22 -12.77 6.55
C ASP A 230 -6.93 -12.91 7.37
N ARG A 231 -6.66 -11.92 8.24
CA ARG A 231 -5.54 -11.97 9.20
C ARG A 231 -5.60 -13.24 10.05
N HIS A 232 -6.75 -13.47 10.67
CA HIS A 232 -6.95 -14.63 11.54
C HIS A 232 -6.76 -15.95 10.79
N TYR A 233 -7.37 -16.08 9.60
CA TYR A 233 -7.25 -17.28 8.76
C TYR A 233 -5.80 -17.57 8.35
N ILE A 234 -5.07 -16.56 7.85
CA ILE A 234 -3.69 -16.70 7.39
C ILE A 234 -2.77 -17.05 8.58
N SER A 235 -2.89 -16.33 9.70
CA SER A 235 -2.07 -16.54 10.89
C SER A 235 -2.28 -17.94 11.50
N GLN A 236 -3.52 -18.40 11.59
CA GLN A 236 -3.82 -19.76 12.07
C GLN A 236 -3.22 -20.84 11.17
N ARG A 237 -3.31 -20.66 9.83
CA ARG A 237 -2.86 -21.68 8.88
C ARG A 237 -1.36 -21.90 8.92
N PHE A 238 -0.60 -20.86 9.15
CA PHE A 238 0.87 -20.91 9.16
C PHE A 238 1.49 -20.90 10.56
N ASP A 239 0.68 -20.76 11.60
CA ASP A 239 1.16 -20.60 12.99
C ASP A 239 2.25 -19.50 13.10
N SER A 240 2.03 -18.39 12.41
CA SER A 240 3.01 -17.32 12.28
C SER A 240 2.35 -15.96 12.43
N GLU A 241 3.10 -15.02 13.04
CA GLU A 241 2.67 -13.63 13.16
C GLU A 241 2.62 -12.96 11.78
N LEU A 242 1.51 -12.27 11.52
CA LEU A 242 1.30 -11.54 10.28
C LEU A 242 1.55 -10.06 10.49
N HIS A 243 2.56 -9.54 9.81
CA HIS A 243 2.90 -8.13 9.75
C HIS A 243 2.29 -7.47 8.52
N GLU A 244 2.16 -6.16 8.55
CA GLU A 244 1.69 -5.38 7.41
C GLU A 244 2.71 -4.34 7.00
N VAL A 245 2.69 -4.02 5.70
CA VAL A 245 3.43 -2.88 5.14
C VAL A 245 2.50 -2.01 4.35
N TYR A 246 2.62 -0.71 4.56
CA TYR A 246 1.96 0.28 3.73
C TYR A 246 3.00 0.88 2.77
N GLN A 247 2.98 0.33 1.56
CA GLN A 247 3.85 0.76 0.47
C GLN A 247 3.03 1.05 -0.78
N CYS A 248 3.32 2.17 -1.40
CA CYS A 248 2.75 2.60 -2.66
C CYS A 248 3.86 3.09 -3.62
N THR A 249 3.50 3.58 -4.79
CA THR A 249 4.45 4.17 -5.75
C THR A 249 5.14 5.42 -5.20
N GLU A 250 4.49 6.10 -4.29
CA GLU A 250 4.94 7.33 -3.64
C GLU A 250 6.00 7.08 -2.55
N GLY A 251 5.99 5.91 -1.90
CA GLY A 251 6.98 5.59 -0.88
C GLY A 251 6.70 4.34 -0.05
N PHE A 252 7.64 3.98 0.83
CA PHE A 252 7.48 3.00 1.89
C PHE A 252 7.06 3.73 3.17
N LEU A 253 5.76 3.84 3.38
CA LEU A 253 5.15 4.80 4.29
C LEU A 253 5.06 4.30 5.73
N ALA A 254 4.72 3.02 5.92
CA ALA A 254 4.53 2.44 7.25
C ALA A 254 4.80 0.94 7.27
N CYS A 255 5.06 0.40 8.45
CA CYS A 255 5.14 -1.04 8.69
C CYS A 255 4.76 -1.39 10.13
N THR A 256 4.43 -2.65 10.35
CA THR A 256 4.18 -3.20 11.69
C THR A 256 5.48 -3.21 12.49
N ASP A 257 5.43 -2.69 13.71
CA ASP A 257 6.53 -2.71 14.68
C ASP A 257 6.63 -4.07 15.40
N GLN A 258 7.58 -4.19 16.32
CA GLN A 258 7.80 -5.40 17.12
C GLN A 258 6.66 -5.75 18.09
N HIS A 259 5.69 -4.85 18.27
CA HIS A 259 4.52 -5.03 19.13
C HIS A 259 3.22 -5.29 18.35
N GLY A 260 3.34 -5.54 17.02
CA GLY A 260 2.19 -5.80 16.17
C GLY A 260 1.42 -4.53 15.74
N GLN A 261 1.91 -3.31 16.09
CA GLN A 261 1.26 -2.05 15.74
C GLN A 261 1.86 -1.46 14.47
N MET A 262 1.02 -1.15 13.47
CA MET A 262 1.46 -0.43 12.28
C MET A 262 1.80 1.02 12.63
N ARG A 263 2.96 1.49 12.20
CA ARG A 263 3.47 2.85 12.45
C ARG A 263 3.99 3.50 11.20
N TRP A 264 3.80 4.81 11.10
CA TRP A 264 4.41 5.61 10.05
C TRP A 264 5.94 5.55 10.14
N ASN A 265 6.59 5.46 9.00
CA ASN A 265 8.06 5.52 8.89
C ASN A 265 8.53 6.99 8.98
N GLN A 266 8.27 7.67 10.10
CA GLN A 266 8.47 9.11 10.26
C GLN A 266 9.93 9.55 10.23
N ASP A 267 10.87 8.64 10.21
CA ASP A 267 12.28 8.90 9.95
C ASP A 267 12.61 9.12 8.47
N VAL A 268 11.66 8.85 7.57
CA VAL A 268 11.80 9.04 6.12
C VAL A 268 10.66 9.79 5.48
N VAL A 269 9.47 9.82 6.10
CA VAL A 269 8.30 10.54 5.59
C VAL A 269 7.75 11.49 6.64
N TYR A 270 7.32 12.66 6.20
CA TYR A 270 6.53 13.61 6.98
C TYR A 270 5.06 13.46 6.59
N ILE A 271 4.17 13.45 7.57
CA ILE A 271 2.73 13.21 7.37
C ILE A 271 1.94 14.40 7.87
N GLU A 272 1.16 15.02 6.98
CA GLU A 272 0.08 15.95 7.32
C GLU A 272 -1.25 15.20 7.25
N LYS A 273 -2.19 15.53 8.14
CA LYS A 273 -3.50 14.85 8.22
C LYS A 273 -4.58 15.74 7.62
N HIS A 274 -5.11 15.35 6.47
CA HIS A 274 -6.31 15.97 5.91
C HIS A 274 -7.54 15.29 6.51
N TRP A 275 -8.14 15.92 7.53
CA TRP A 275 -9.25 15.35 8.27
C TRP A 275 -10.51 15.22 7.41
N LEU A 276 -11.15 14.06 7.47
CA LEU A 276 -12.35 13.73 6.71
C LEU A 276 -13.65 13.92 7.52
N ASN A 277 -13.52 14.15 8.83
CA ASN A 277 -14.64 14.43 9.72
C ASN A 277 -14.21 15.37 10.88
N THR A 278 -15.20 16.01 11.51
CA THR A 278 -15.01 16.98 12.62
C THR A 278 -14.46 16.33 13.89
N GLU A 279 -14.79 15.06 14.12
CA GLU A 279 -14.34 14.24 15.27
C GLU A 279 -12.88 13.80 15.15
N ARG A 280 -12.23 14.06 13.99
CA ARG A 280 -10.84 13.69 13.70
C ARG A 280 -10.53 12.21 13.90
N THR A 281 -11.50 11.35 13.59
CA THR A 281 -11.33 9.90 13.66
C THR A 281 -10.72 9.32 12.39
N HIS A 282 -10.90 9.99 11.24
CA HIS A 282 -10.38 9.54 9.94
C HIS A 282 -9.73 10.70 9.17
N TYR A 283 -8.65 10.40 8.44
CA TYR A 283 -7.96 11.36 7.61
C TYR A 283 -7.41 10.72 6.33
N SER A 284 -7.21 11.53 5.31
CA SER A 284 -6.40 11.22 4.14
C SER A 284 -4.99 11.77 4.38
N PRO A 285 -3.93 10.95 4.27
CA PRO A 285 -2.58 11.43 4.53
C PRO A 285 -2.05 12.27 3.37
N ILE A 286 -1.40 13.38 3.70
CA ILE A 286 -0.59 14.18 2.78
C ILE A 286 0.86 13.92 3.16
N ILE A 287 1.65 13.39 2.23
CA ILE A 287 2.99 12.91 2.51
C ILE A 287 4.08 13.77 1.85
N THR A 288 5.20 13.91 2.55
CA THR A 288 6.47 14.42 2.00
C THR A 288 7.57 13.41 2.32
N ASP A 289 8.18 12.79 1.28
CA ASP A 289 9.23 11.79 1.45
C ASP A 289 10.62 12.42 1.27
N PHE A 290 11.42 12.44 2.32
CA PHE A 290 12.75 13.08 2.36
C PHE A 290 13.80 12.43 1.44
N ARG A 291 13.51 11.25 0.88
CA ARG A 291 14.46 10.48 0.07
C ARG A 291 14.14 10.52 -1.41
N ARG A 292 12.94 10.94 -1.76
CA ARG A 292 12.48 11.01 -3.14
C ARG A 292 13.00 12.28 -3.79
N LYS A 293 14.17 12.16 -4.43
CA LYS A 293 14.86 13.26 -5.12
C LYS A 293 14.63 13.26 -6.61
N THR A 294 14.67 12.08 -7.26
CA THR A 294 14.45 11.94 -8.71
C THR A 294 13.04 12.39 -9.11
N GLN A 295 12.05 11.94 -8.37
CA GLN A 295 10.66 12.37 -8.44
C GLN A 295 10.26 12.85 -7.05
N PRO A 296 10.42 14.14 -6.74
CA PRO A 296 10.07 14.68 -5.45
C PRO A 296 8.61 14.40 -5.08
N ILE A 297 8.41 13.88 -3.89
CA ILE A 297 7.09 13.67 -3.29
C ILE A 297 6.96 14.71 -2.18
N ILE A 298 6.34 15.85 -2.48
CA ILE A 298 6.11 16.95 -1.55
C ILE A 298 4.62 17.22 -1.48
N ARG A 299 4.06 17.20 -0.28
CA ARG A 299 2.63 17.38 0.03
C ARG A 299 1.73 16.59 -0.91
N TYR A 300 2.09 15.34 -1.19
CA TYR A 300 1.30 14.46 -2.04
C TYR A 300 0.15 13.84 -1.23
N GLN A 301 -1.08 14.17 -1.60
CA GLN A 301 -2.28 13.64 -0.98
C GLN A 301 -2.58 12.24 -1.53
N LEU A 302 -2.59 11.26 -0.63
CA LEU A 302 -2.98 9.90 -0.94
C LEU A 302 -4.51 9.78 -1.00
N ASP A 303 -4.99 8.81 -1.77
CA ASP A 303 -6.43 8.50 -1.88
C ASP A 303 -6.92 7.52 -0.80
N ASP A 304 -6.05 7.15 0.15
CA ASP A 304 -6.39 6.21 1.21
C ASP A 304 -6.99 6.93 2.42
N ILE A 305 -7.91 6.25 3.11
CA ILE A 305 -8.53 6.70 4.36
C ILE A 305 -7.88 5.96 5.51
N ILE A 306 -7.33 6.70 6.46
CA ILE A 306 -6.64 6.15 7.62
C ILE A 306 -7.44 6.47 8.89
N GLU A 307 -7.71 5.43 9.70
CA GLU A 307 -8.24 5.60 11.04
C GLU A 307 -7.18 6.23 11.93
N ASN A 308 -7.53 7.33 12.62
CA ASN A 308 -6.63 8.00 13.54
C ASN A 308 -6.50 7.20 14.83
N LYS A 309 -5.30 6.83 15.16
CA LYS A 309 -4.95 6.17 16.42
C LYS A 309 -3.90 6.99 17.16
N GLN A 310 -3.93 6.96 18.45
CA GLN A 310 -2.95 7.62 19.31
C GLN A 310 -2.41 6.64 20.34
N ASP A 311 -1.14 6.74 20.62
CA ASP A 311 -0.44 6.07 21.70
C ASP A 311 0.81 6.87 22.10
N ASN A 312 1.57 6.35 23.06
CA ASN A 312 2.81 6.97 23.54
C ASN A 312 4.06 6.45 22.78
N GLY A 313 3.88 5.82 21.63
CA GLY A 313 5.01 5.32 20.83
C GLY A 313 5.83 6.47 20.21
N VAL A 314 7.08 6.17 19.90
CA VAL A 314 8.00 7.14 19.30
C VAL A 314 7.54 7.58 17.91
N PHE A 315 7.16 6.63 17.07
CA PHE A 315 6.50 6.89 15.81
C PHE A 315 4.97 6.83 15.97
N GLU A 316 4.25 7.66 15.22
CA GLU A 316 2.80 7.67 15.27
C GLU A 316 2.21 6.35 14.77
N PRO A 317 1.23 5.79 15.51
CA PRO A 317 0.53 4.61 15.07
C PRO A 317 -0.44 4.93 13.93
N ILE A 318 -0.67 3.94 13.11
CA ILE A 318 -1.77 3.91 12.13
C ILE A 318 -2.85 3.01 12.72
N GLY A 319 -4.10 3.44 12.66
CA GLY A 319 -5.25 2.57 12.87
C GLY A 319 -5.46 1.64 11.66
N ALA A 320 -6.68 1.35 11.33
CA ALA A 320 -6.98 0.61 10.10
C ALA A 320 -6.80 1.50 8.85
N ILE A 321 -6.40 0.88 7.73
CA ILE A 321 -6.59 1.47 6.41
C ILE A 321 -8.04 1.20 6.03
N ALA A 322 -8.89 2.22 6.20
CA ALA A 322 -10.35 2.10 6.11
C ALA A 322 -10.87 1.96 4.67
N GLY A 323 -10.00 2.13 3.68
CA GLY A 323 -10.34 2.07 2.26
C GLY A 323 -9.80 3.28 1.49
N ARG A 324 -10.46 3.64 0.40
CA ARG A 324 -10.08 4.79 -0.43
C ARG A 324 -11.14 5.87 -0.41
N CYS A 325 -10.73 7.12 -0.58
CA CYS A 325 -11.64 8.25 -0.69
C CYS A 325 -12.63 8.09 -1.85
N GLY A 326 -12.20 7.55 -2.98
CA GLY A 326 -13.05 7.25 -4.13
C GLY A 326 -14.00 6.05 -3.95
N ASP A 327 -13.82 5.24 -2.89
CA ASP A 327 -14.68 4.09 -2.60
C ASP A 327 -15.75 4.39 -1.53
N ARG A 328 -15.80 5.64 -1.03
CA ARG A 328 -16.83 6.06 -0.08
C ARG A 328 -18.21 6.01 -0.73
N LEU A 329 -19.20 5.44 -0.02
CA LEU A 329 -20.59 5.54 -0.47
C LEU A 329 -21.16 6.90 -0.03
N THR A 330 -21.97 7.49 -0.88
CA THR A 330 -22.72 8.71 -0.57
C THR A 330 -24.18 8.39 -0.62
N LEU A 331 -24.80 8.24 0.54
CA LEU A 331 -26.20 7.91 0.71
C LEU A 331 -26.91 9.07 1.43
N ASN A 332 -28.22 9.18 1.33
CA ASN A 332 -28.96 10.27 1.97
C ASN A 332 -29.48 9.88 3.36
N ALA A 333 -29.53 10.86 4.24
CA ALA A 333 -30.27 10.84 5.50
C ALA A 333 -31.10 12.13 5.58
N ASN A 334 -32.42 12.02 5.65
CA ASN A 334 -33.34 13.16 5.58
C ASN A 334 -33.03 14.07 4.37
N HIS A 335 -32.84 13.45 3.20
CA HIS A 335 -32.47 14.12 1.93
C HIS A 335 -31.12 14.85 1.93
N THR A 336 -30.30 14.69 2.98
CA THR A 336 -28.95 15.26 3.06
C THR A 336 -27.91 14.17 2.78
N PRO A 337 -26.92 14.40 1.89
CA PRO A 337 -25.87 13.42 1.62
C PRO A 337 -25.03 13.10 2.86
N VAL A 338 -24.90 11.82 3.17
CA VAL A 338 -24.05 11.28 4.24
C VAL A 338 -23.01 10.36 3.63
N THR A 339 -21.78 10.54 4.04
CA THR A 339 -20.67 9.68 3.62
C THR A 339 -20.59 8.43 4.51
N VAL A 340 -20.66 7.26 3.88
CA VAL A 340 -20.43 5.97 4.55
C VAL A 340 -19.05 5.45 4.14
N LEU A 341 -18.16 5.30 5.13
CA LEU A 341 -16.80 4.83 4.92
C LEU A 341 -16.78 3.31 4.65
N PRO A 342 -15.86 2.82 3.80
CA PRO A 342 -15.76 1.40 3.46
C PRO A 342 -15.54 0.47 4.65
N ASP A 343 -14.77 0.90 5.66
CA ASP A 343 -14.49 0.12 6.87
C ASP A 343 -15.74 -0.17 7.70
N LEU A 344 -16.70 0.75 7.76
CA LEU A 344 -17.98 0.51 8.43
C LEU A 344 -18.72 -0.67 7.81
N ILE A 345 -18.68 -0.75 6.47
CA ILE A 345 -19.27 -1.84 5.70
C ILE A 345 -18.53 -3.15 5.95
N TYR A 346 -17.19 -3.13 5.87
CA TYR A 346 -16.36 -4.30 6.17
C TYR A 346 -16.66 -4.84 7.57
N ARG A 347 -16.69 -3.96 8.56
CA ARG A 347 -16.95 -4.31 9.96
C ARG A 347 -18.36 -4.86 10.15
N ALA A 348 -19.39 -4.24 9.59
CA ALA A 348 -20.77 -4.70 9.70
C ALA A 348 -20.94 -6.12 9.14
N ILE A 349 -20.37 -6.39 7.96
CA ILE A 349 -20.45 -7.71 7.32
C ILE A 349 -19.63 -8.74 8.11
N THR A 350 -18.40 -8.41 8.52
CA THR A 350 -17.52 -9.32 9.28
C THR A 350 -18.15 -9.73 10.62
N LEU A 351 -18.77 -8.81 11.33
CA LEU A 351 -19.44 -9.09 12.61
C LEU A 351 -20.72 -9.92 12.46
N SER A 352 -21.36 -9.87 11.29
CA SER A 352 -22.63 -10.56 11.05
C SER A 352 -22.43 -11.94 10.40
N ALA A 353 -21.37 -12.13 9.62
CA ALA A 353 -21.07 -13.38 8.95
C ALA A 353 -20.28 -14.34 9.86
N LYS A 354 -20.69 -15.62 9.85
CA LYS A 354 -19.89 -16.69 10.47
C LYS A 354 -18.85 -17.18 9.46
N GLY A 355 -17.60 -16.77 9.63
CA GLY A 355 -16.51 -17.19 8.77
C GLY A 355 -16.23 -16.19 7.62
N ARG A 356 -15.39 -16.63 6.69
CA ARG A 356 -14.99 -15.83 5.53
C ARG A 356 -16.11 -15.73 4.49
N VAL A 357 -16.39 -14.52 4.03
CA VAL A 357 -17.36 -14.26 2.96
C VAL A 357 -16.68 -13.45 1.87
N ASP A 358 -16.78 -13.92 0.63
CA ASP A 358 -16.37 -13.17 -0.55
C ASP A 358 -17.56 -12.35 -1.06
N TYR A 359 -17.36 -11.02 -1.13
CA TYR A 359 -18.43 -10.10 -1.54
C TYR A 359 -17.88 -8.84 -2.20
N ARG A 360 -18.75 -8.16 -2.94
CA ARG A 360 -18.58 -6.76 -3.35
C ARG A 360 -19.87 -5.99 -3.11
N ILE A 361 -19.75 -4.79 -2.58
CA ILE A 361 -20.83 -3.83 -2.36
C ILE A 361 -20.57 -2.66 -3.31
N THR A 362 -21.49 -2.43 -4.24
CA THR A 362 -21.36 -1.37 -5.24
C THR A 362 -22.51 -0.39 -5.12
N GLN A 363 -22.22 0.89 -4.90
CA GLN A 363 -23.21 1.95 -5.06
C GLN A 363 -23.43 2.21 -6.56
N THR A 364 -24.66 1.98 -7.04
CA THR A 364 -25.05 2.10 -8.46
C THR A 364 -26.01 3.25 -8.70
N GLY A 365 -26.44 3.94 -7.67
CA GLY A 365 -27.32 5.11 -7.70
C GLY A 365 -27.33 5.81 -6.35
N SER A 366 -27.95 6.99 -6.23
CA SER A 366 -27.97 7.81 -5.01
C SER A 366 -28.45 7.05 -3.76
N GLN A 367 -29.41 6.13 -3.91
CA GLN A 367 -29.95 5.27 -2.84
C GLN A 367 -30.05 3.82 -3.33
N THR A 368 -29.08 3.36 -4.13
CA THR A 368 -29.11 2.01 -4.69
C THR A 368 -27.77 1.31 -4.48
N ILE A 369 -27.83 0.14 -3.87
CA ILE A 369 -26.69 -0.71 -3.57
C ILE A 369 -26.85 -2.07 -4.26
N GLN A 370 -25.81 -2.51 -4.94
CA GLN A 370 -25.70 -3.86 -5.49
C GLN A 370 -24.83 -4.72 -4.56
N ILE A 371 -25.33 -5.88 -4.19
CA ILE A 371 -24.62 -6.91 -3.39
C ILE A 371 -24.23 -8.03 -4.35
N GLU A 372 -22.92 -8.24 -4.50
CA GLU A 372 -22.36 -9.38 -5.22
C GLU A 372 -21.76 -10.33 -4.18
N ALA A 373 -22.31 -11.54 -4.07
CA ALA A 373 -21.87 -12.57 -3.13
C ALA A 373 -22.44 -13.93 -3.54
N ASP A 374 -22.00 -15.01 -2.90
CA ASP A 374 -22.71 -16.27 -2.98
C ASP A 374 -24.14 -16.11 -2.45
N VAL A 375 -25.09 -16.79 -3.10
CA VAL A 375 -26.53 -16.70 -2.79
C VAL A 375 -26.83 -16.97 -1.30
N HIS A 376 -26.08 -17.89 -0.69
CA HIS A 376 -26.23 -18.23 0.73
C HIS A 376 -25.83 -17.08 1.66
N HIS A 377 -25.01 -16.15 1.21
CA HIS A 377 -24.57 -14.99 1.96
C HIS A 377 -25.38 -13.72 1.73
N HIS A 378 -26.23 -13.68 0.68
CA HIS A 378 -27.03 -12.48 0.37
C HIS A 378 -27.84 -11.99 1.56
N ARG A 379 -28.52 -12.91 2.27
CA ARG A 379 -29.37 -12.57 3.40
C ARG A 379 -28.58 -11.96 4.56
N VAL A 380 -27.45 -12.56 4.93
CA VAL A 380 -26.64 -12.08 6.07
C VAL A 380 -26.00 -10.74 5.75
N ILE A 381 -25.50 -10.54 4.52
CA ILE A 381 -24.93 -9.26 4.08
C ILE A 381 -26.00 -8.18 4.06
N HIS A 382 -27.17 -8.46 3.48
CA HIS A 382 -28.29 -7.53 3.43
C HIS A 382 -28.67 -7.06 4.86
N GLN A 383 -28.88 -8.01 5.78
CA GLN A 383 -29.24 -7.69 7.18
C GLN A 383 -28.16 -6.86 7.86
N ALA A 384 -26.88 -7.16 7.63
CA ALA A 384 -25.76 -6.37 8.15
C ALA A 384 -25.78 -4.93 7.66
N LEU A 385 -26.05 -4.72 6.37
CA LEU A 385 -26.12 -3.39 5.78
C LEU A 385 -27.34 -2.63 6.26
N ILE A 386 -28.53 -3.24 6.33
CA ILE A 386 -29.73 -2.60 6.89
C ILE A 386 -29.45 -2.13 8.30
N LYS A 387 -28.94 -3.00 9.17
CA LYS A 387 -28.60 -2.62 10.55
C LYS A 387 -27.63 -1.45 10.64
N LEU A 388 -26.60 -1.43 9.79
CA LEU A 388 -25.65 -0.33 9.71
C LEU A 388 -26.34 0.96 9.23
N PHE A 389 -27.16 0.89 8.19
CA PHE A 389 -27.82 2.04 7.61
C PHE A 389 -28.89 2.63 8.55
N ASP A 390 -29.60 1.79 9.30
CA ASP A 390 -30.50 2.22 10.37
C ASP A 390 -29.75 2.95 11.50
N GLN A 391 -28.59 2.43 11.92
CA GLN A 391 -27.74 3.09 12.91
C GLN A 391 -27.25 4.46 12.45
N LEU A 392 -26.98 4.61 11.15
CA LEU A 392 -26.59 5.86 10.51
C LEU A 392 -27.79 6.74 10.16
N ARG A 393 -29.02 6.30 10.40
CA ARG A 393 -30.29 6.99 10.10
C ARG A 393 -30.44 7.37 8.65
N LEU A 394 -29.95 6.49 7.75
CA LEU A 394 -30.04 6.72 6.31
C LEU A 394 -31.48 6.52 5.80
N ASP A 395 -31.81 7.23 4.74
CA ASP A 395 -33.07 7.04 4.01
C ASP A 395 -33.10 5.62 3.39
N PRO A 396 -34.29 5.05 3.09
CA PRO A 396 -34.42 3.71 2.55
C PRO A 396 -33.56 3.47 1.32
N VAL A 397 -32.74 2.41 1.36
CA VAL A 397 -31.83 2.00 0.28
C VAL A 397 -32.44 0.83 -0.50
N ARG A 398 -32.36 0.88 -1.83
CA ARG A 398 -32.74 -0.21 -2.71
C ARG A 398 -31.57 -1.17 -2.90
N PHE A 399 -31.85 -2.47 -2.83
CA PHE A 399 -30.83 -3.51 -3.01
C PHE A 399 -31.08 -4.31 -4.27
N SER A 400 -29.99 -4.63 -4.97
CA SER A 400 -29.95 -5.62 -6.05
C SER A 400 -28.89 -6.66 -5.74
N TYR A 401 -29.02 -7.85 -6.33
CA TYR A 401 -28.15 -8.99 -6.00
C TYR A 401 -27.53 -9.57 -7.26
N ARG A 402 -26.27 -9.98 -7.15
CA ARG A 402 -25.53 -10.68 -8.20
C ARG A 402 -24.73 -11.85 -7.60
N PRO A 403 -24.32 -12.84 -8.41
CA PRO A 403 -23.38 -13.87 -7.99
C PRO A 403 -22.10 -13.28 -7.41
N ALA A 404 -21.37 -14.09 -6.64
CA ALA A 404 -20.10 -13.71 -6.08
C ALA A 404 -19.12 -13.16 -7.13
N PRO A 405 -18.36 -12.13 -6.82
CA PRO A 405 -17.39 -11.56 -7.75
C PRO A 405 -16.28 -12.59 -8.02
N ILE A 406 -15.86 -12.68 -9.28
CA ILE A 406 -14.70 -13.50 -9.64
C ILE A 406 -13.45 -12.65 -9.35
N TRP A 407 -12.72 -13.04 -8.31
CA TRP A 407 -11.45 -12.43 -7.98
C TRP A 407 -10.31 -13.13 -8.70
N THR A 408 -9.47 -12.37 -9.34
CA THR A 408 -8.22 -12.87 -9.92
C THR A 408 -7.04 -12.26 -9.17
N PRO A 409 -5.94 -13.00 -8.98
CA PRO A 409 -4.75 -12.46 -8.30
C PRO A 409 -4.17 -11.19 -8.96
N MET A 410 -4.50 -10.96 -10.23
CA MET A 410 -4.07 -9.78 -10.99
C MET A 410 -4.86 -8.52 -10.68
N ASN A 411 -6.07 -8.63 -10.14
CA ASN A 411 -6.93 -7.49 -9.82
C ASN A 411 -7.01 -7.29 -8.31
N LYS A 412 -6.91 -6.04 -7.86
CA LYS A 412 -7.12 -5.71 -6.45
C LYS A 412 -8.56 -6.02 -6.05
N GLN A 413 -8.73 -6.65 -4.89
CA GLN A 413 -10.05 -6.87 -4.30
C GLN A 413 -10.61 -5.54 -3.76
N ARG A 414 -11.43 -4.86 -4.56
CA ARG A 414 -12.21 -3.71 -4.11
C ARG A 414 -13.58 -4.21 -3.66
N ARG A 415 -13.73 -4.40 -2.36
CA ARG A 415 -14.97 -4.96 -1.77
C ARG A 415 -16.08 -3.92 -1.60
N VAL A 416 -15.75 -2.64 -1.58
CA VAL A 416 -16.71 -1.53 -1.61
C VAL A 416 -16.33 -0.62 -2.76
N VAL A 417 -17.30 -0.22 -3.56
CA VAL A 417 -17.08 0.58 -4.78
C VAL A 417 -18.22 1.59 -4.93
N ASN A 418 -17.91 2.82 -5.26
CA ASN A 418 -18.87 3.82 -5.67
C ASN A 418 -18.66 4.12 -7.16
N ILE A 419 -19.69 3.87 -8.00
CA ILE A 419 -19.65 4.18 -9.44
C ILE A 419 -20.49 5.42 -9.81
N CYS A 420 -21.08 6.10 -8.81
CA CYS A 420 -21.92 7.29 -9.02
C CYS A 420 -21.14 8.60 -8.94
N GLY A 421 -19.91 8.58 -8.45
CA GLY A 421 -19.07 9.77 -8.22
C GLY A 421 -17.79 9.80 -9.03
N SER A 422 -17.70 9.00 -10.11
CA SER A 422 -16.56 8.98 -11.03
C SER A 422 -16.86 9.79 -12.30
#